data_ec04c83689b5dcd0031d959d66b37add
#
_entry.id   ec04c83689b5dcd0031d959d66b37add
#
_cell.length_a   1.000
_cell.length_b   1.000
_cell.length_c   1.000
_cell.angle_alpha   90.00
_cell.angle_beta   90.00
_cell.angle_gamma   90.00
#
_symmetry.space_group_name_H-M   'P 1'
#
loop_
_entity.id
_entity.type
_entity.pdbx_description
1 polymer ?
#
loop_
_entity_poly.entity_id
_entity_poly.type
_entity_poly.pdbx_seq_one_letter_code
_entity_poly.pdbx_strand_id
1 'polypeptide(L)'
;KIHSQGKYTARERIQLLLDPGTFEEYDAFKLHRCYNFGMEKIKFFGDGIVTGYGKLAGRPIYIYAQDFSVLAGSLSGTLAEKICKVMDLGMKNGIPVIGLNDSGGARIQEGIEALAGYTEIFTRNVLSSGVVPQISGVFGPCAGGAVYSPALTDFIIQVKIQSYMFLTGPKVVKTVLNEDVTTEQLG
;
A
#
# COMPACT_ATOMS: atom_id res chain seq x y z
N LYS A 1 2.15 -19.77 -4.05
CA LYS A 1 0.89 -19.46 -3.34
C LYS A 1 0.19 -18.21 -3.92
N ILE A 2 0.89 -17.10 -4.23
CA ILE A 2 0.30 -15.91 -4.88
C ILE A 2 -0.16 -16.25 -6.30
N HIS A 3 0.71 -16.83 -7.12
CA HIS A 3 0.39 -17.20 -8.50
C HIS A 3 -0.73 -18.24 -8.60
N SER A 4 -0.85 -19.16 -7.63
CA SER A 4 -1.96 -20.12 -7.61
C SER A 4 -3.33 -19.47 -7.35
N GLN A 5 -3.34 -18.21 -6.91
CA GLN A 5 -4.53 -17.38 -6.75
C GLN A 5 -4.76 -16.44 -7.94
N GLY A 6 -4.00 -16.57 -9.02
CA GLY A 6 -4.07 -15.70 -10.19
C GLY A 6 -3.54 -14.28 -9.95
N LYS A 7 -2.73 -14.10 -8.90
CA LYS A 7 -2.17 -12.79 -8.53
C LYS A 7 -0.69 -12.69 -8.87
N TYR A 8 -0.23 -11.47 -9.15
CA TYR A 8 1.18 -11.13 -9.27
C TYR A 8 1.75 -10.63 -7.94
N THR A 9 3.04 -10.86 -7.73
CA THR A 9 3.80 -10.25 -6.63
C THR A 9 3.94 -8.73 -6.82
N ALA A 10 4.30 -8.00 -5.76
CA ALA A 10 4.54 -6.56 -5.84
C ALA A 10 5.59 -6.21 -6.92
N ARG A 11 6.68 -6.98 -7.00
CA ARG A 11 7.74 -6.76 -8.01
C ARG A 11 7.26 -7.00 -9.44
N GLU A 12 6.51 -8.07 -9.67
CA GLU A 12 5.94 -8.37 -10.99
C GLU A 12 4.96 -7.28 -11.44
N ARG A 13 4.12 -6.78 -10.52
CA ARG A 13 3.21 -5.67 -10.83
C ARG A 13 3.96 -4.42 -11.27
N ILE A 14 5.07 -4.08 -10.60
CA ILE A 14 5.93 -2.96 -10.99
C ILE A 14 6.57 -3.21 -12.36
N GLN A 15 7.12 -4.41 -12.59
CA GLN A 15 7.76 -4.78 -13.86
C GLN A 15 6.80 -4.78 -15.04
N LEU A 16 5.54 -5.16 -14.81
CA LEU A 16 4.50 -5.14 -15.86
C LEU A 16 4.01 -3.73 -16.18
N LEU A 17 4.08 -2.82 -15.21
CA LEU A 17 3.60 -1.45 -15.36
C LEU A 17 4.64 -0.54 -15.99
N LEU A 18 5.91 -0.67 -15.58
CA LEU A 18 6.97 0.24 -15.97
C LEU A 18 7.66 -0.18 -17.27
N ASP A 19 8.27 0.81 -17.92
CA ASP A 19 9.12 0.59 -19.09
C ASP A 19 10.29 -0.33 -18.68
N PRO A 20 10.63 -1.35 -19.48
CA PRO A 20 11.66 -2.33 -19.14
C PRO A 20 13.00 -1.70 -18.79
N GLY A 21 13.61 -2.14 -17.69
CA GLY A 21 14.94 -1.72 -17.25
C GLY A 21 15.01 -0.31 -16.65
N THR A 22 13.88 0.36 -16.41
CA THR A 22 13.87 1.73 -15.85
C THR A 22 13.63 1.79 -14.35
N PHE A 23 13.32 0.68 -13.71
CA PHE A 23 13.00 0.65 -12.29
C PHE A 23 14.24 0.71 -11.41
N GLU A 24 14.29 1.71 -10.54
CA GLU A 24 15.30 1.92 -9.51
C GLU A 24 14.64 1.77 -8.13
N GLU A 25 14.98 0.69 -7.43
CA GLU A 25 14.38 0.39 -6.11
C GLU A 25 15.04 1.19 -4.99
N TYR A 26 14.22 1.72 -4.08
CA TYR A 26 14.67 2.41 -2.88
C TYR A 26 14.42 1.56 -1.63
N ASP A 27 15.38 1.63 -0.68
CA ASP A 27 15.26 1.02 0.65
C ASP A 27 14.94 -0.50 0.64
N ALA A 28 15.46 -1.22 -0.36
CA ALA A 28 15.22 -2.66 -0.54
C ALA A 28 15.57 -3.52 0.68
N PHE A 29 16.55 -3.08 1.49
CA PHE A 29 17.08 -3.83 2.64
C PHE A 29 16.55 -3.34 4.00
N LYS A 30 15.65 -2.35 4.02
CA LYS A 30 15.03 -1.90 5.26
C LYS A 30 14.22 -3.02 5.91
N LEU A 31 14.29 -3.08 7.26
CA LEU A 31 13.56 -4.04 8.09
C LEU A 31 12.68 -3.26 9.09
N HIS A 32 11.58 -3.86 9.53
CA HIS A 32 10.79 -3.28 10.62
C HIS A 32 11.58 -3.25 11.94
N ARG A 33 11.20 -2.36 12.85
CA ARG A 33 11.87 -2.15 14.13
C ARG A 33 11.13 -2.75 15.33
N CYS A 34 10.07 -3.51 15.08
CA CYS A 34 9.27 -4.13 16.13
C CYS A 34 10.03 -5.31 16.76
N TYR A 35 10.07 -5.31 18.10
CA TYR A 35 10.68 -6.37 18.92
C TYR A 35 9.67 -7.10 19.80
N ASN A 36 8.41 -6.65 19.82
CA ASN A 36 7.34 -7.25 20.60
C ASN A 36 6.68 -8.40 19.83
N PHE A 37 6.00 -9.28 20.56
CA PHE A 37 5.20 -10.38 20.02
C PHE A 37 5.97 -11.34 19.10
N GLY A 38 7.27 -11.52 19.33
CA GLY A 38 8.12 -12.41 18.52
C GLY A 38 8.54 -11.85 17.17
N MET A 39 8.25 -10.57 16.89
CA MET A 39 8.58 -9.92 15.63
C MET A 39 10.10 -9.78 15.40
N GLU A 40 10.91 -9.81 16.45
CA GLU A 40 12.36 -9.81 16.33
C GLU A 40 12.90 -10.99 15.50
N LYS A 41 12.14 -12.10 15.43
CA LYS A 41 12.48 -13.32 14.68
C LYS A 41 11.89 -13.33 13.26
N ILE A 42 11.00 -12.40 12.94
CA ILE A 42 10.25 -12.36 11.69
C ILE A 42 10.71 -11.14 10.90
N LYS A 43 11.80 -11.27 10.14
CA LYS A 43 12.40 -10.17 9.39
C LYS A 43 12.36 -10.45 7.88
N PHE A 44 11.78 -9.52 7.14
CA PHE A 44 11.73 -9.56 5.67
C PHE A 44 12.36 -8.29 5.11
N PHE A 45 13.31 -8.41 4.20
CA PHE A 45 13.86 -7.27 3.49
C PHE A 45 12.77 -6.50 2.73
N GLY A 46 12.81 -5.18 2.83
CA GLY A 46 11.80 -4.30 2.26
C GLY A 46 10.52 -4.19 3.07
N ASP A 47 10.34 -5.02 4.12
CA ASP A 47 9.22 -5.04 5.07
C ASP A 47 7.82 -5.08 4.43
N GLY A 48 7.68 -5.85 3.33
CA GLY A 48 6.38 -6.04 2.66
C GLY A 48 5.98 -4.91 1.70
N ILE A 49 6.93 -4.08 1.29
CA ILE A 49 6.70 -3.07 0.26
C ILE A 49 7.92 -2.87 -0.64
N VAL A 50 7.67 -2.73 -1.93
CA VAL A 50 8.66 -2.32 -2.93
C VAL A 50 8.40 -0.86 -3.30
N THR A 51 9.40 -0.01 -3.20
CA THR A 51 9.29 1.43 -3.50
C THR A 51 10.42 1.86 -4.42
N GLY A 52 10.17 2.83 -5.28
CA GLY A 52 11.21 3.31 -6.18
C GLY A 52 10.75 4.33 -7.19
N TYR A 53 11.58 4.50 -8.20
CA TYR A 53 11.40 5.37 -9.34
C TYR A 53 11.48 4.56 -10.62
N GLY A 54 10.77 5.00 -11.66
CA GLY A 54 10.85 4.40 -12.98
C GLY A 54 10.18 5.26 -14.04
N LYS A 55 10.02 4.69 -15.23
CA LYS A 55 9.29 5.35 -16.32
C LYS A 55 8.08 4.55 -16.72
N LEU A 56 7.00 5.23 -17.06
CA LEU A 56 5.79 4.68 -17.65
C LEU A 56 5.50 5.42 -18.95
N ALA A 57 5.58 4.72 -20.08
CA ALA A 57 5.48 5.32 -21.42
C ALA A 57 6.42 6.53 -21.59
N GLY A 58 7.67 6.38 -21.17
CA GLY A 58 8.72 7.41 -21.23
C GLY A 58 8.63 8.49 -20.15
N ARG A 59 7.57 8.57 -19.38
CA ARG A 59 7.35 9.59 -18.34
C ARG A 59 7.85 9.13 -16.98
N PRO A 60 8.59 9.97 -16.23
CA PRO A 60 9.04 9.61 -14.89
C PRO A 60 7.86 9.47 -13.93
N ILE A 61 7.92 8.47 -13.04
CA ILE A 61 6.98 8.28 -11.94
C ILE A 61 7.71 7.79 -10.69
N TYR A 62 7.15 8.08 -9.52
CA TYR A 62 7.44 7.37 -8.29
C TYR A 62 6.37 6.32 -8.04
N ILE A 63 6.80 5.17 -7.49
CA ILE A 63 5.91 4.03 -7.31
C ILE A 63 6.15 3.33 -5.98
N TYR A 64 5.08 2.84 -5.38
CA TYR A 64 5.15 1.85 -4.32
C TYR A 64 4.18 0.70 -4.59
N ALA A 65 4.53 -0.51 -4.18
CA ALA A 65 3.69 -1.70 -4.30
C ALA A 65 3.75 -2.52 -3.02
N GLN A 66 2.61 -2.73 -2.38
CA GLN A 66 2.50 -3.56 -1.19
C GLN A 66 2.51 -5.04 -1.56
N ASP A 67 3.21 -5.83 -0.76
CA ASP A 67 3.30 -7.30 -0.93
C ASP A 67 2.48 -8.00 0.15
N PHE A 68 1.31 -8.44 -0.23
CA PHE A 68 0.38 -9.15 0.67
C PHE A 68 0.97 -10.45 1.24
N SER A 69 1.98 -11.04 0.59
CA SER A 69 2.64 -12.26 1.10
C SER A 69 3.46 -12.03 2.36
N VAL A 70 3.85 -10.78 2.61
CA VAL A 70 4.60 -10.39 3.81
C VAL A 70 3.64 -9.75 4.81
N LEU A 71 3.31 -10.47 5.87
CA LEU A 71 2.45 -10.00 6.95
C LEU A 71 1.13 -9.35 6.46
N ALA A 72 0.52 -9.93 5.41
CA ALA A 72 -0.69 -9.43 4.74
C ALA A 72 -0.56 -7.98 4.21
N GLY A 73 0.63 -7.54 3.82
CA GLY A 73 0.87 -6.16 3.37
C GLY A 73 0.59 -5.11 4.43
N SER A 74 0.55 -5.49 5.71
CA SER A 74 0.15 -4.60 6.80
C SER A 74 1.16 -3.49 7.04
N LEU A 75 0.66 -2.28 7.30
CA LEU A 75 1.48 -1.10 7.50
C LEU A 75 2.24 -1.15 8.82
N SER A 76 3.56 -1.07 8.73
CA SER A 76 4.50 -0.82 9.82
C SER A 76 4.99 0.63 9.78
N GLY A 77 5.67 1.08 10.82
CA GLY A 77 6.38 2.36 10.79
C GLY A 77 7.43 2.42 9.65
N THR A 78 8.17 1.34 9.42
CA THR A 78 9.16 1.24 8.32
C THR A 78 8.50 1.28 6.94
N LEU A 79 7.39 0.57 6.77
CA LEU A 79 6.64 0.57 5.51
C LEU A 79 6.09 1.98 5.22
N ALA A 80 5.55 2.65 6.24
CA ALA A 80 5.09 4.03 6.12
C ALA A 80 6.21 4.98 5.71
N GLU A 81 7.39 4.90 6.34
CA GLU A 81 8.56 5.72 5.96
C GLU A 81 8.95 5.56 4.49
N LYS A 82 8.89 4.35 3.96
CA LYS A 82 9.20 4.06 2.54
C LYS A 82 8.17 4.72 1.60
N ILE A 83 6.88 4.63 1.92
CA ILE A 83 5.82 5.31 1.16
C ILE A 83 6.01 6.82 1.23
N CYS A 84 6.17 7.37 2.44
CA CYS A 84 6.36 8.79 2.64
C CYS A 84 7.56 9.34 1.86
N LYS A 85 8.67 8.60 1.82
CA LYS A 85 9.86 8.98 1.04
C LYS A 85 9.56 9.16 -0.45
N VAL A 86 8.86 8.21 -1.08
CA VAL A 86 8.55 8.35 -2.52
C VAL A 86 7.50 9.43 -2.77
N MET A 87 6.56 9.66 -1.85
CA MET A 87 5.61 10.77 -1.93
C MET A 87 6.30 12.13 -1.81
N ASP A 88 7.22 12.29 -0.84
CA ASP A 88 8.02 13.51 -0.67
C ASP A 88 8.89 13.80 -1.91
N LEU A 89 9.49 12.76 -2.50
CA LEU A 89 10.26 12.90 -3.74
C LEU A 89 9.34 13.26 -4.92
N GLY A 90 8.13 12.71 -4.98
CA GLY A 90 7.12 13.07 -5.97
C GLY A 90 6.77 14.55 -5.90
N MET A 91 6.41 15.05 -4.73
CA MET A 91 6.11 16.46 -4.50
C MET A 91 7.31 17.37 -4.83
N LYS A 92 8.50 17.02 -4.34
CA LYS A 92 9.71 17.81 -4.54
C LYS A 92 10.07 17.97 -6.03
N ASN A 93 9.85 16.93 -6.82
CA ASN A 93 10.26 16.86 -8.23
C ASN A 93 9.11 17.15 -9.20
N GLY A 94 7.87 17.33 -8.72
CA GLY A 94 6.69 17.50 -9.58
C GLY A 94 6.39 16.25 -10.40
N ILE A 95 6.64 15.06 -9.86
CA ILE A 95 6.50 13.77 -10.54
C ILE A 95 5.31 12.99 -9.93
N PRO A 96 4.43 12.40 -10.76
CA PRO A 96 3.30 11.60 -10.27
C PRO A 96 3.72 10.44 -9.36
N VAL A 97 2.86 10.11 -8.40
CA VAL A 97 3.03 8.97 -7.51
C VAL A 97 1.95 7.93 -7.79
N ILE A 98 2.37 6.67 -8.01
CA ILE A 98 1.48 5.53 -8.23
C ILE A 98 1.61 4.57 -7.06
N GLY A 99 0.51 4.29 -6.38
CA GLY A 99 0.41 3.27 -5.33
C GLY A 99 -0.27 2.00 -5.84
N LEU A 100 0.37 0.84 -5.67
CA LEU A 100 -0.23 -0.47 -5.93
C LEU A 100 -0.56 -1.11 -4.59
N ASN A 101 -1.83 -1.01 -4.19
CA ASN A 101 -2.31 -1.29 -2.85
C ASN A 101 -2.83 -2.73 -2.73
N ASP A 102 -2.39 -3.43 -1.68
CA ASP A 102 -2.82 -4.79 -1.34
C ASP A 102 -2.49 -5.02 0.15
N SER A 103 -3.41 -4.62 1.07
CA SER A 103 -3.09 -4.51 2.49
C SER A 103 -4.28 -4.84 3.38
N GLY A 104 -4.00 -5.62 4.42
CA GLY A 104 -4.95 -5.90 5.50
C GLY A 104 -5.11 -4.78 6.53
N GLY A 105 -4.44 -3.63 6.37
CA GLY A 105 -4.52 -2.51 7.31
C GLY A 105 -3.26 -2.31 8.18
N ALA A 106 -3.43 -1.77 9.37
CA ALA A 106 -2.33 -1.54 10.31
C ALA A 106 -1.74 -2.84 10.84
N ARG A 107 -0.40 -2.88 10.99
CA ARG A 107 0.31 -4.00 11.64
C ARG A 107 0.06 -3.92 13.15
N ILE A 108 -0.82 -4.77 13.64
CA ILE A 108 -1.29 -4.74 15.05
C ILE A 108 -0.16 -4.91 16.07
N GLN A 109 0.90 -5.65 15.73
CA GLN A 109 2.07 -5.85 16.59
C GLN A 109 2.87 -4.55 16.83
N GLU A 110 2.75 -3.56 15.97
CA GLU A 110 3.39 -2.25 16.10
C GLU A 110 2.48 -1.20 16.77
N GLY A 111 1.22 -1.53 17.01
CA GLY A 111 0.29 -0.69 17.77
C GLY A 111 0.18 0.74 17.23
N ILE A 112 0.43 1.71 18.10
CA ILE A 112 0.28 3.14 17.79
C ILE A 112 1.25 3.62 16.69
N GLU A 113 2.41 2.98 16.53
CA GLU A 113 3.39 3.35 15.49
C GLU A 113 2.86 3.08 14.09
N ALA A 114 2.10 1.99 13.90
CA ALA A 114 1.44 1.73 12.63
C ALA A 114 0.37 2.79 12.32
N LEU A 115 -0.37 3.24 13.32
CA LEU A 115 -1.37 4.30 13.15
C LEU A 115 -0.72 5.66 12.85
N ALA A 116 0.37 6.00 13.54
CA ALA A 116 1.16 7.19 13.24
C ALA A 116 1.68 7.15 11.79
N GLY A 117 2.14 5.98 11.31
CA GLY A 117 2.54 5.79 9.93
C GLY A 117 1.44 6.12 8.91
N TYR A 118 0.19 5.73 9.19
CA TYR A 118 -0.95 6.12 8.35
C TYR A 118 -1.17 7.64 8.36
N THR A 119 -1.07 8.29 9.52
CA THR A 119 -1.22 9.75 9.63
C THR A 119 -0.19 10.48 8.74
N GLU A 120 1.05 10.01 8.73
CA GLU A 120 2.10 10.57 7.89
C GLU A 120 1.80 10.42 6.38
N ILE A 121 1.24 9.28 5.97
CA ILE A 121 0.83 9.05 4.57
C ILE A 121 -0.35 9.97 4.22
N PHE A 122 -1.38 10.05 5.07
CA PHE A 122 -2.56 10.90 4.81
C PHE A 122 -2.20 12.38 4.71
N THR A 123 -1.28 12.86 5.57
CA THR A 123 -0.76 14.22 5.49
C THR A 123 -0.17 14.49 4.11
N ARG A 124 0.61 13.57 3.57
CA ARG A 124 1.21 13.70 2.23
C ARG A 124 0.18 13.60 1.11
N ASN A 125 -0.84 12.73 1.24
CA ASN A 125 -1.94 12.71 0.28
C ASN A 125 -2.61 14.08 0.19
N VAL A 126 -2.91 14.71 1.33
CA VAL A 126 -3.55 16.04 1.38
C VAL A 126 -2.63 17.11 0.79
N LEU A 127 -1.36 17.14 1.16
CA LEU A 127 -0.40 18.13 0.66
C LEU A 127 -0.09 17.97 -0.83
N SER A 128 -0.16 16.75 -1.36
CA SER A 128 0.04 16.46 -2.78
C SER A 128 -1.19 16.77 -3.66
N SER A 129 -2.37 16.89 -3.05
CA SER A 129 -3.63 17.12 -3.76
C SER A 129 -3.59 18.43 -4.55
N GLY A 130 -3.83 18.34 -5.86
CA GLY A 130 -3.74 19.48 -6.77
C GLY A 130 -2.30 19.93 -7.10
N VAL A 131 -1.27 19.26 -6.56
CA VAL A 131 0.15 19.59 -6.79
C VAL A 131 0.79 18.57 -7.73
N VAL A 132 0.67 17.28 -7.41
CA VAL A 132 1.14 16.18 -8.27
C VAL A 132 0.06 15.11 -8.38
N PRO A 133 -0.09 14.46 -9.54
CA PRO A 133 -1.06 13.38 -9.70
C PRO A 133 -0.76 12.21 -8.76
N GLN A 134 -1.81 11.74 -8.08
CA GLN A 134 -1.79 10.58 -7.20
C GLN A 134 -2.72 9.51 -7.77
N ILE A 135 -2.19 8.33 -8.07
CA ILE A 135 -2.96 7.25 -8.70
C ILE A 135 -2.86 6.00 -7.82
N SER A 136 -4.00 5.41 -7.49
CA SER A 136 -4.09 4.18 -6.71
C SER A 136 -4.62 3.03 -7.54
N GLY A 137 -3.81 1.96 -7.68
CA GLY A 137 -4.26 0.65 -8.11
C GLY A 137 -4.54 -0.24 -6.91
N VAL A 138 -5.72 -0.85 -6.83
CA VAL A 138 -6.09 -1.76 -5.74
C VAL A 138 -6.16 -3.18 -6.27
N PHE A 139 -5.27 -4.05 -5.79
CA PHE A 139 -5.05 -5.40 -6.30
C PHE A 139 -5.47 -6.51 -5.33
N GLY A 140 -5.94 -6.15 -4.17
CA GLY A 140 -6.41 -7.06 -3.14
C GLY A 140 -7.19 -6.32 -2.07
N PRO A 141 -7.27 -6.85 -0.85
CA PRO A 141 -7.90 -6.13 0.24
C PRO A 141 -7.24 -4.77 0.49
N CYS A 142 -8.08 -3.77 0.76
CA CYS A 142 -7.67 -2.46 1.25
C CYS A 142 -8.61 -2.12 2.40
N ALA A 143 -8.24 -2.59 3.61
CA ALA A 143 -9.14 -2.60 4.77
C ALA A 143 -8.61 -1.70 5.89
N GLY A 144 -9.50 -1.15 6.69
CA GLY A 144 -9.18 -0.28 7.83
C GLY A 144 -8.41 0.96 7.38
N GLY A 145 -7.27 1.24 8.03
CA GLY A 145 -6.41 2.38 7.67
C GLY A 145 -5.92 2.37 6.22
N ALA A 146 -5.80 1.20 5.60
CA ALA A 146 -5.32 1.06 4.23
C ALA A 146 -6.29 1.63 3.17
N VAL A 147 -7.57 1.79 3.50
CA VAL A 147 -8.56 2.32 2.54
C VAL A 147 -8.48 3.84 2.39
N TYR A 148 -8.05 4.55 3.43
CA TYR A 148 -8.10 6.02 3.43
C TYR A 148 -7.12 6.64 2.43
N SER A 149 -5.88 6.16 2.37
CA SER A 149 -4.88 6.72 1.44
C SER A 149 -5.33 6.63 -0.02
N PRO A 150 -5.75 5.44 -0.55
CA PRO A 150 -6.32 5.36 -1.88
C PRO A 150 -7.53 6.27 -2.10
N ALA A 151 -8.41 6.39 -1.10
CA ALA A 151 -9.60 7.25 -1.19
C ALA A 151 -9.26 8.76 -1.24
N LEU A 152 -8.07 9.16 -0.82
CA LEU A 152 -7.56 10.53 -0.88
C LEU A 152 -6.78 10.84 -2.18
N THR A 153 -6.58 9.84 -3.05
CA THR A 153 -5.86 10.04 -4.33
C THR A 153 -6.80 10.50 -5.45
N ASP A 154 -6.22 10.98 -6.56
CA ASP A 154 -7.00 11.57 -7.67
C ASP A 154 -7.72 10.49 -8.50
N PHE A 155 -7.11 9.32 -8.66
CA PHE A 155 -7.66 8.22 -9.45
C PHE A 155 -7.52 6.89 -8.72
N ILE A 156 -8.60 6.10 -8.73
CA ILE A 156 -8.64 4.75 -8.15
C ILE A 156 -9.01 3.75 -9.24
N ILE A 157 -8.18 2.72 -9.40
CA ILE A 157 -8.41 1.61 -10.33
C ILE A 157 -8.44 0.32 -9.51
N GLN A 158 -9.54 -0.42 -9.56
CA GLN A 158 -9.71 -1.67 -8.81
C GLN A 158 -9.75 -2.88 -9.74
N VAL A 159 -9.13 -3.98 -9.29
CA VAL A 159 -9.25 -5.28 -9.96
C VAL A 159 -10.56 -5.95 -9.55
N LYS A 160 -11.46 -6.14 -10.52
CA LYS A 160 -12.76 -6.77 -10.28
C LYS A 160 -12.61 -8.14 -9.59
N ILE A 161 -13.47 -8.41 -8.61
CA ILE A 161 -13.56 -9.68 -7.85
C ILE A 161 -12.42 -9.90 -6.85
N GLN A 162 -11.24 -9.33 -7.07
CA GLN A 162 -10.06 -9.58 -6.23
C GLN A 162 -9.74 -8.44 -5.25
N SER A 163 -10.22 -7.24 -5.52
CA SER A 163 -9.94 -6.07 -4.69
C SER A 163 -11.19 -5.56 -3.99
N TYR A 164 -11.00 -5.08 -2.78
CA TYR A 164 -12.04 -4.56 -1.92
C TYR A 164 -11.53 -3.32 -1.19
N MET A 165 -12.39 -2.31 -1.10
CA MET A 165 -12.11 -1.09 -0.34
C MET A 165 -13.20 -0.89 0.71
N PHE A 166 -12.92 -1.17 1.97
CA PHE A 166 -13.88 -0.96 3.06
C PHE A 166 -13.19 -0.58 4.36
N LEU A 167 -13.90 0.19 5.19
CA LEU A 167 -13.39 0.60 6.50
C LEU A 167 -13.28 -0.58 7.44
N THR A 168 -14.30 -1.47 7.44
CA THR A 168 -14.32 -2.66 8.28
C THR A 168 -15.02 -3.81 7.57
N GLY A 169 -14.62 -5.04 7.91
CA GLY A 169 -15.14 -6.24 7.26
C GLY A 169 -16.53 -6.69 7.76
N PRO A 170 -17.17 -7.65 7.05
CA PRO A 170 -18.52 -8.13 7.33
C PRO A 170 -18.79 -8.52 8.80
N LYS A 171 -17.81 -9.16 9.46
CA LYS A 171 -17.96 -9.59 10.86
C LYS A 171 -18.15 -8.42 11.82
N VAL A 172 -17.44 -7.32 11.61
CA VAL A 172 -17.56 -6.13 12.46
C VAL A 172 -18.87 -5.41 12.17
N VAL A 173 -19.25 -5.30 10.89
CA VAL A 173 -20.56 -4.74 10.49
C VAL A 173 -21.68 -5.52 11.16
N LYS A 174 -21.65 -6.85 11.10
CA LYS A 174 -22.63 -7.71 11.79
C LYS A 174 -22.69 -7.46 13.30
N THR A 175 -21.54 -7.33 13.93
CA THR A 175 -21.47 -7.13 15.40
C THR A 175 -21.98 -5.77 15.83
N VAL A 176 -21.66 -4.71 15.05
CA VAL A 176 -21.95 -3.32 15.44
C VAL A 176 -23.33 -2.87 14.95
N LEU A 177 -23.68 -3.19 13.71
CA LEU A 177 -24.91 -2.74 13.05
C LEU A 177 -25.99 -3.81 12.98
N ASN A 178 -25.67 -5.06 13.33
CA ASN A 178 -26.53 -6.23 13.18
C ASN A 178 -26.99 -6.47 11.73
N GLU A 179 -26.16 -6.08 10.75
CA GLU A 179 -26.42 -6.27 9.32
C GLU A 179 -25.58 -7.42 8.77
N ASP A 180 -26.20 -8.31 7.99
CA ASP A 180 -25.49 -9.34 7.24
C ASP A 180 -25.15 -8.80 5.86
N VAL A 181 -23.85 -8.60 5.60
CA VAL A 181 -23.34 -8.08 4.35
C VAL A 181 -22.20 -8.98 3.85
N THR A 182 -22.01 -9.03 2.54
CA THR A 182 -20.86 -9.69 1.92
C THR A 182 -19.72 -8.69 1.72
N THR A 183 -18.51 -9.19 1.46
CA THR A 183 -17.35 -8.35 1.14
C THR A 183 -17.60 -7.51 -0.10
N GLU A 184 -18.27 -8.09 -1.13
CA GLU A 184 -18.60 -7.44 -2.38
C GLU A 184 -19.66 -6.32 -2.24
N GLN A 185 -20.49 -6.40 -1.21
CA GLN A 185 -21.49 -5.36 -0.91
C GLN A 185 -20.87 -4.17 -0.15
N LEU A 186 -19.74 -4.40 0.52
CA LEU A 186 -19.05 -3.35 1.27
C LEU A 186 -18.10 -2.52 0.39
N GLY A 187 -17.55 -3.08 -0.67
CA GLY A 187 -16.63 -2.33 -1.53
C GLY A 187 -15.99 -3.12 -2.67
#